data_9d1b75e2c4690514c977fe1ad8fe237b
#
_entry.id   9d1b75e2c4690514c977fe1ad8fe237b
#
_cell.length_a   1.000
_cell.length_b   1.000
_cell.length_c   1.000
_cell.angle_alpha   90.00
_cell.angle_beta   90.00
_cell.angle_gamma   90.00
#
_symmetry.space_group_name_H-M   'P 1'
#
loop_
_entity.id
_entity.type
_entity.pdbx_description
1 polymer ?
#
loop_
_entity_poly.entity_id
_entity_poly.type
_entity_poly.pdbx_seq_one_letter_code
_entity_poly.pdbx_strand_id
1 'polypeptide(L)'
;MLSLAVLVSGGGTNLQAIIDAIENKFIKDAKVDLVISSSESAYAIERAKKHGIKTETIVPKSFSSKEDYDKALFECLSKAKPDLIVLAGFLTAIPAKIIAGFRGKIINIHPSLIPSFCGKGYYGIHVHEAALKRG
;
A
#
# COMPACT_ATOMS: atom_id res chain seq x y z
N MET A 1 -18.22 2.36 -2.96
CA MET A 1 -17.12 1.40 -3.16
C MET A 1 -15.85 1.92 -2.51
N LEU A 2 -15.19 1.08 -1.75
CA LEU A 2 -13.98 1.45 -1.02
C LEU A 2 -12.81 1.65 -1.98
N SER A 3 -12.17 2.82 -1.92
CA SER A 3 -11.04 3.15 -2.78
C SER A 3 -9.74 2.84 -2.07
N LEU A 4 -8.92 1.99 -2.67
CA LEU A 4 -7.64 1.59 -2.10
C LEU A 4 -6.48 2.23 -2.85
N ALA A 5 -5.50 2.71 -2.09
CA ALA A 5 -4.19 3.05 -2.62
C ALA A 5 -3.21 2.03 -2.04
N VAL A 6 -2.49 1.35 -2.91
CA VAL A 6 -1.58 0.28 -2.48
C VAL A 6 -0.14 0.72 -2.72
N LEU A 7 0.66 0.70 -1.66
CA LEU A 7 2.06 1.10 -1.72
C LEU A 7 2.94 -0.13 -1.75
N VAL A 8 3.87 -0.17 -2.70
CA VAL A 8 4.72 -1.33 -2.96
C VAL A 8 6.18 -0.91 -3.15
N SER A 9 7.09 -1.87 -3.00
CA SER A 9 8.52 -1.64 -3.26
C SER A 9 9.12 -2.68 -4.20
N GLY A 10 8.50 -3.83 -4.33
CA GLY A 10 9.10 -4.97 -5.05
C GLY A 10 8.17 -5.68 -6.00
N GLY A 11 8.15 -7.00 -5.93
CA GLY A 11 7.46 -7.85 -6.90
C GLY A 11 5.95 -7.76 -6.95
N GLY A 12 5.33 -7.35 -5.86
CA GLY A 12 3.89 -7.14 -5.86
C GLY A 12 3.03 -8.39 -5.71
N THR A 13 3.56 -9.45 -5.10
CA THR A 13 2.75 -10.64 -4.88
C THR A 13 1.56 -10.36 -3.96
N ASN A 14 1.75 -9.50 -2.97
CA ASN A 14 0.66 -9.11 -2.09
C ASN A 14 -0.35 -8.24 -2.83
N LEU A 15 0.14 -7.35 -3.71
CA LEU A 15 -0.74 -6.57 -4.56
C LEU A 15 -1.56 -7.48 -5.45
N GLN A 16 -0.92 -8.48 -6.06
CA GLN A 16 -1.61 -9.42 -6.93
C GLN A 16 -2.71 -10.16 -6.15
N ALA A 17 -2.40 -10.57 -4.93
CA ALA A 17 -3.39 -11.25 -4.10
C ALA A 17 -4.61 -10.37 -3.82
N ILE A 18 -4.38 -9.08 -3.59
CA ILE A 18 -5.47 -8.12 -3.38
C ILE A 18 -6.31 -7.98 -4.65
N ILE A 19 -5.64 -7.82 -5.79
CA ILE A 19 -6.33 -7.68 -7.07
C ILE A 19 -7.18 -8.91 -7.35
N ASP A 20 -6.58 -10.09 -7.17
CA ASP A 20 -7.29 -11.35 -7.40
C ASP A 20 -8.50 -11.51 -6.48
N ALA A 21 -8.34 -11.14 -5.22
CA ALA A 21 -9.44 -11.23 -4.26
C ALA A 21 -10.59 -10.32 -4.62
N ILE A 22 -10.28 -9.15 -5.18
CA ILE A 22 -11.32 -8.22 -5.63
C ILE A 22 -11.99 -8.75 -6.89
N GLU A 23 -11.21 -9.24 -7.84
CA GLU A 23 -11.75 -9.74 -9.11
C GLU A 23 -12.61 -10.99 -8.91
N ASN A 24 -12.23 -11.82 -7.95
CA ASN A 24 -12.99 -13.03 -7.61
C ASN A 24 -14.14 -12.73 -6.65
N LYS A 25 -14.36 -11.48 -6.33
CA LYS A 25 -15.43 -11.02 -5.44
C LYS A 25 -15.30 -11.56 -4.02
N PHE A 26 -14.11 -12.01 -3.64
CA PHE A 26 -13.81 -12.38 -2.28
C PHE A 26 -13.81 -11.13 -1.40
N ILE A 27 -13.26 -10.03 -1.95
CA ILE A 27 -13.38 -8.71 -1.34
C ILE A 27 -14.42 -7.96 -2.16
N LYS A 28 -15.53 -7.61 -1.53
CA LYS A 28 -16.61 -6.91 -2.20
C LYS A 28 -16.55 -5.41 -1.96
N ASP A 29 -17.06 -4.65 -2.92
CA ASP A 29 -17.20 -3.22 -2.81
C ASP A 29 -15.89 -2.49 -2.56
N ALA A 30 -14.82 -2.96 -3.18
CA ALA A 30 -13.52 -2.31 -3.10
C ALA A 30 -12.87 -2.32 -4.46
N LYS A 31 -12.00 -1.35 -4.70
CA LYS A 31 -11.22 -1.27 -5.93
C LYS A 31 -9.86 -0.66 -5.61
N VAL A 32 -8.85 -1.08 -6.37
CA VAL A 32 -7.52 -0.48 -6.28
C VAL A 32 -7.49 0.66 -7.27
N ASP A 33 -7.50 1.89 -6.79
CA ASP A 33 -7.49 3.06 -7.64
C ASP A 33 -6.09 3.56 -7.97
N LEU A 34 -5.12 3.22 -7.15
CA LEU A 34 -3.77 3.72 -7.31
C LEU A 34 -2.76 2.76 -6.70
N VAL A 35 -1.67 2.56 -7.41
CA VAL A 35 -0.51 1.82 -6.89
C VAL A 35 0.66 2.78 -6.91
N ILE A 36 1.31 2.97 -5.76
CA ILE A 36 2.50 3.80 -5.64
C ILE A 36 3.69 2.90 -5.34
N SER A 37 4.72 2.99 -6.17
CA SER A 37 5.94 2.22 -5.97
C SER A 37 7.08 3.11 -5.51
N SER A 38 7.88 2.62 -4.57
CA SER A 38 9.09 3.31 -4.13
C SER A 38 10.28 2.98 -5.01
N SER A 39 10.11 2.12 -6.01
CA SER A 39 11.18 1.70 -6.91
C SER A 39 10.69 1.69 -8.34
N GLU A 40 11.53 2.18 -9.26
CA GLU A 40 11.20 2.17 -10.68
C GLU A 40 11.21 0.77 -11.28
N SER A 41 11.96 -0.13 -10.68
CA SER A 41 12.11 -1.48 -11.19
C SER A 41 11.13 -2.48 -10.56
N ALA A 42 10.19 -2.02 -9.76
CA ALA A 42 9.25 -2.90 -9.08
C ALA A 42 8.33 -3.58 -10.08
N TYR A 43 8.30 -4.91 -10.07
CA TYR A 43 7.42 -5.66 -10.94
C TYR A 43 5.93 -5.42 -10.59
N ALA A 44 5.69 -4.95 -9.38
CA ALA A 44 4.33 -4.59 -8.96
C ALA A 44 3.69 -3.57 -9.92
N ILE A 45 4.52 -2.70 -10.51
CA ILE A 45 4.03 -1.72 -11.48
C ILE A 45 3.43 -2.43 -12.69
N GLU A 46 4.11 -3.46 -13.18
CA GLU A 46 3.61 -4.23 -14.33
C GLU A 46 2.32 -4.96 -13.99
N ARG A 47 2.22 -5.48 -12.78
CA ARG A 47 0.99 -6.15 -12.34
C ARG A 47 -0.19 -5.18 -12.35
N ALA A 48 0.03 -3.98 -11.83
CA ALA A 48 -1.01 -2.96 -11.79
C ALA A 48 -1.43 -2.55 -13.19
N LYS A 49 -0.47 -2.36 -14.09
CA LYS A 49 -0.76 -1.97 -15.47
C LYS A 49 -1.56 -3.03 -16.22
N LYS A 50 -1.29 -4.29 -15.96
CA LYS A 50 -2.02 -5.39 -16.59
C LYS A 50 -3.50 -5.37 -16.21
N HIS A 51 -3.83 -4.81 -15.08
CA HIS A 51 -5.20 -4.73 -14.61
C HIS A 51 -5.81 -3.33 -14.77
N GLY A 52 -5.14 -2.47 -15.54
CA GLY A 52 -5.65 -1.14 -15.82
C GLY A 52 -5.63 -0.18 -14.64
N ILE A 53 -4.79 -0.44 -13.67
CA ILE A 53 -4.70 0.38 -12.46
C ILE A 53 -3.67 1.48 -12.66
N LYS A 54 -4.01 2.69 -12.24
CA LYS A 54 -3.09 3.82 -12.30
C LYS A 54 -1.89 3.59 -11.40
N THR A 55 -0.70 3.91 -11.91
CA THR A 55 0.54 3.75 -11.14
C THR A 55 1.28 5.07 -11.02
N GLU A 56 1.95 5.26 -9.89
CA GLU A 56 2.86 6.36 -9.66
C GLU A 56 4.14 5.80 -9.08
N THR A 57 5.27 6.37 -9.47
CA THR A 57 6.55 5.95 -8.94
C THR A 57 7.14 7.14 -8.19
N ILE A 58 7.33 6.97 -6.89
CA ILE A 58 7.88 8.01 -6.03
C ILE A 58 9.06 7.41 -5.29
N VAL A 59 10.26 7.65 -5.83
CA VAL A 59 11.49 7.04 -5.34
C VAL A 59 12.16 7.98 -4.36
N PRO A 60 12.38 7.55 -3.10
CA PRO A 60 12.99 8.43 -2.09
C PRO A 60 14.31 9.05 -2.54
N LYS A 61 15.14 8.29 -3.22
CA LYS A 61 16.45 8.76 -3.69
C LYS A 61 16.38 9.85 -4.75
N SER A 62 15.23 9.99 -5.39
CA SER A 62 15.07 10.97 -6.46
C SER A 62 14.92 12.39 -5.94
N PHE A 63 14.70 12.53 -4.65
CA PHE A 63 14.47 13.83 -4.04
C PHE A 63 15.70 14.33 -3.33
N SER A 64 15.87 15.65 -3.29
CA SER A 64 17.04 16.24 -2.67
C SER A 64 16.98 16.19 -1.14
N SER A 65 15.80 15.99 -0.58
CA SER A 65 15.66 15.85 0.86
C SER A 65 14.52 14.89 1.19
N LYS A 66 14.54 14.37 2.44
CA LYS A 66 13.46 13.53 2.92
C LYS A 66 12.15 14.30 2.94
N GLU A 67 12.21 15.59 3.28
CA GLU A 67 11.02 16.43 3.32
C GLU A 67 10.34 16.53 1.97
N ASP A 68 11.13 16.66 0.91
CA ASP A 68 10.57 16.72 -0.44
C ASP A 68 9.89 15.44 -0.82
N TYR A 69 10.48 14.30 -0.46
CA TYR A 69 9.89 13.01 -0.70
C TYR A 69 8.56 12.86 0.08
N ASP A 70 8.61 13.21 1.35
CA ASP A 70 7.42 13.10 2.22
C ASP A 70 6.28 13.95 1.66
N LYS A 71 6.60 15.16 1.18
CA LYS A 71 5.63 16.05 0.60
C LYS A 71 5.03 15.48 -0.68
N ALA A 72 5.87 14.96 -1.55
CA ALA A 72 5.40 14.38 -2.82
C ALA A 72 4.46 13.21 -2.57
N LEU A 73 4.82 12.33 -1.65
CA LEU A 73 3.99 11.19 -1.31
C LEU A 73 2.66 11.63 -0.71
N PHE A 74 2.72 12.59 0.20
CA PHE A 74 1.52 13.10 0.85
C PHE A 74 0.57 13.74 -0.17
N GLU A 75 1.12 14.54 -1.07
CA GLU A 75 0.31 15.20 -2.08
C GLU A 75 -0.33 14.20 -3.04
N CYS A 76 0.41 13.17 -3.41
CA CYS A 76 -0.10 12.13 -4.29
C CYS A 76 -1.29 11.42 -3.64
N LEU A 77 -1.14 11.05 -2.38
CA LEU A 77 -2.22 10.38 -1.65
C LEU A 77 -3.41 11.30 -1.40
N SER A 78 -3.13 12.56 -1.10
CA SER A 78 -4.21 13.54 -0.86
C SER A 78 -5.05 13.76 -2.12
N LYS A 79 -4.41 13.77 -3.28
CA LYS A 79 -5.08 13.91 -4.55
C LYS A 79 -5.96 12.71 -4.87
N ALA A 80 -5.46 11.53 -4.56
CA ALA A 80 -6.17 10.29 -4.85
C ALA A 80 -7.35 10.08 -3.91
N LYS A 81 -7.30 10.64 -2.72
CA LYS A 81 -8.34 10.53 -1.69
C LYS A 81 -8.77 9.09 -1.43
N PRO A 82 -7.83 8.21 -1.10
CA PRO A 82 -8.20 6.82 -0.86
C PRO A 82 -8.96 6.68 0.46
N ASP A 83 -9.83 5.69 0.49
CA ASP A 83 -10.49 5.33 1.74
C ASP A 83 -9.56 4.53 2.63
N LEU A 84 -8.62 3.83 2.02
CA LEU A 84 -7.68 2.98 2.73
C LEU A 84 -6.35 2.94 2.01
N ILE A 85 -5.26 3.03 2.77
CA ILE A 85 -3.91 2.89 2.24
C ILE A 85 -3.39 1.53 2.69
N VAL A 86 -2.98 0.70 1.74
CA VAL A 86 -2.48 -0.64 2.03
C VAL A 86 -0.99 -0.69 1.73
N LEU A 87 -0.21 -1.05 2.74
CA LEU A 87 1.24 -1.22 2.56
C LEU A 87 1.48 -2.69 2.23
N ALA A 88 1.74 -2.96 0.96
CA ALA A 88 1.89 -4.31 0.48
C ALA A 88 3.34 -4.56 0.06
N GLY A 89 4.16 -4.91 1.04
CA GLY A 89 5.58 -5.07 0.80
C GLY A 89 6.29 -3.74 0.58
N PHE A 90 5.82 -2.71 1.24
CA PHE A 90 6.44 -1.38 1.13
C PHE A 90 7.59 -1.29 2.12
N LEU A 91 8.80 -1.18 1.60
CA LEU A 91 10.01 -1.24 2.41
C LEU A 91 10.51 0.11 2.90
N THR A 92 9.94 1.17 2.41
CA THR A 92 10.31 2.53 2.82
C THR A 92 9.49 2.92 4.04
N ALA A 93 10.11 3.64 4.97
CA ALA A 93 9.38 4.09 6.15
C ALA A 93 8.26 5.06 5.77
N ILE A 94 7.14 4.96 6.46
CA ILE A 94 6.01 5.85 6.21
C ILE A 94 6.24 7.15 6.97
N PRO A 95 6.18 8.29 6.27
CA PRO A 95 6.35 9.59 6.93
C PRO A 95 5.28 9.83 7.99
N ALA A 96 5.69 10.48 9.08
CA ALA A 96 4.76 10.83 10.14
C ALA A 96 3.59 11.67 9.63
N LYS A 97 3.84 12.52 8.64
CA LYS A 97 2.82 13.36 8.03
C LYS A 97 1.69 12.53 7.41
N ILE A 98 2.05 11.41 6.80
CA ILE A 98 1.06 10.51 6.20
C ILE A 98 0.28 9.79 7.28
N ILE A 99 0.97 9.31 8.30
CA ILE A 99 0.30 8.63 9.41
C ILE A 99 -0.71 9.58 10.06
N ALA A 100 -0.33 10.82 10.27
CA ALA A 100 -1.21 11.81 10.89
C ALA A 100 -2.39 12.17 9.98
N GLY A 101 -2.14 12.33 8.68
CA GLY A 101 -3.18 12.74 7.74
C GLY A 101 -4.16 11.64 7.37
N PHE A 102 -3.75 10.38 7.51
CA PHE A 102 -4.58 9.24 7.14
C PHE A 102 -4.77 8.29 8.32
N ARG A 103 -4.86 8.85 9.51
CA ARG A 103 -5.01 8.08 10.73
C ARG A 103 -6.22 7.15 10.66
N GLY A 104 -5.99 5.88 11.00
CA GLY A 104 -7.04 4.88 10.95
C GLY A 104 -7.33 4.33 9.57
N LYS A 105 -6.58 4.79 8.55
CA LYS A 105 -6.79 4.36 7.17
C LYS A 105 -5.59 3.64 6.57
N ILE A 106 -4.62 3.26 7.38
CA ILE A 106 -3.41 2.60 6.90
C ILE A 106 -3.33 1.18 7.44
N ILE A 107 -3.17 0.22 6.54
CA ILE A 107 -3.01 -1.19 6.88
C ILE A 107 -1.68 -1.67 6.31
N ASN A 108 -0.94 -2.46 7.11
CA ASN A 108 0.30 -3.07 6.66
C ASN A 108 0.10 -4.58 6.58
N ILE A 109 0.47 -5.15 5.45
CA ILE A 109 0.30 -6.58 5.20
C ILE A 109 1.62 -7.31 5.35
N HIS A 110 1.66 -8.33 6.22
CA HIS A 110 2.81 -9.21 6.40
C HIS A 110 2.34 -10.65 6.31
N PRO A 111 2.01 -11.10 5.12
CA PRO A 111 1.27 -12.34 4.98
C PRO A 111 2.00 -13.62 5.31
N SER A 112 3.29 -13.70 5.18
CA SER A 112 3.96 -15.00 5.25
C SER A 112 5.18 -15.03 6.13
N LEU A 113 5.39 -14.01 6.91
CA LEU A 113 6.65 -13.86 7.64
C LEU A 113 6.78 -14.80 8.82
N ILE A 114 5.67 -15.24 9.36
CA ILE A 114 5.70 -16.06 10.56
C ILE A 114 4.89 -17.32 10.32
N PRO A 115 5.56 -18.41 9.95
CA PRO A 115 4.86 -19.65 9.60
C PRO A 115 3.89 -20.14 10.67
N SER A 116 4.24 -20.01 11.94
CA SER A 116 3.35 -20.42 13.01
C SER A 116 2.05 -19.65 13.02
N PHE A 117 2.00 -18.52 12.34
CA PHE A 117 0.80 -17.71 12.24
C PHE A 117 0.17 -17.80 10.86
N CYS A 118 0.71 -18.59 9.99
CA CYS A 118 0.21 -18.67 8.62
C CYS A 118 -1.25 -19.05 8.55
N GLY A 119 -1.71 -19.92 9.43
CA GLY A 119 -3.10 -20.25 9.48
C GLY A 119 -3.98 -19.09 9.89
N LYS A 120 -3.34 -18.00 10.30
CA LYS A 120 -4.00 -16.78 10.73
C LYS A 120 -3.42 -15.59 9.97
N GLY A 121 -3.33 -15.72 8.67
CA GLY A 121 -2.77 -14.67 7.84
C GLY A 121 -3.38 -13.31 8.08
N TYR A 122 -4.68 -13.27 8.31
CA TYR A 122 -5.38 -12.03 8.62
C TYR A 122 -4.90 -11.41 9.95
N TYR A 123 -4.33 -12.20 10.81
CA TYR A 123 -3.87 -11.77 12.13
C TYR A 123 -2.86 -10.65 12.01
N GLY A 124 -1.91 -10.79 11.11
CA GLY A 124 -0.92 -9.75 10.89
C GLY A 124 -1.54 -8.43 10.51
N ILE A 125 -2.57 -8.47 9.68
CA ILE A 125 -3.25 -7.26 9.25
C ILE A 125 -3.88 -6.55 10.44
N HIS A 126 -4.58 -7.29 11.27
CA HIS A 126 -5.22 -6.70 12.45
C HIS A 126 -4.23 -6.10 13.43
N VAL A 127 -3.14 -6.80 13.68
CA VAL A 127 -2.11 -6.33 14.58
C VAL A 127 -1.49 -5.05 14.08
N HIS A 128 -1.14 -5.00 12.79
CA HIS A 128 -0.51 -3.81 12.23
C HIS A 128 -1.47 -2.65 12.13
N GLU A 129 -2.72 -2.91 11.82
CA GLU A 129 -3.72 -1.86 11.80
C GLU A 129 -3.87 -1.22 13.16
N ALA A 130 -3.94 -2.03 14.22
CA ALA A 130 -4.05 -1.51 15.57
C ALA A 130 -2.83 -0.67 15.94
N ALA A 131 -1.63 -1.12 15.59
CA ALA A 131 -0.41 -0.38 15.88
C ALA A 131 -0.39 0.96 15.16
N LEU A 132 -0.82 0.98 13.90
CA LEU A 132 -0.86 2.21 13.13
C LEU A 132 -1.88 3.20 13.68
N LYS A 133 -3.01 2.71 14.13
CA LYS A 133 -4.02 3.58 14.72
C LYS A 133 -3.54 4.24 16.01
N ARG A 134 -2.69 3.56 16.74
CA ARG A 134 -2.16 4.09 17.99
C ARG A 134 -0.94 4.99 17.76
N GLY A 135 -0.26 4.75 16.67
CA GLY A 135 0.96 5.45 16.37
C GLY A 135 0.73 6.75 15.73
#